data_a79fbde2e133cbd04a522c2eca072ace
#
_entry.id   a79fbde2e133cbd04a522c2eca072ace
#
_cell.length_a   1.000
_cell.length_b   1.000
_cell.length_c   1.000
_cell.angle_alpha   90.00
_cell.angle_beta   90.00
_cell.angle_gamma   90.00
#
_symmetry.space_group_name_H-M   'P 1'
#
loop_
_entity.id
_entity.type
_entity.pdbx_description
1 polymer ?
#
loop_
_entity_poly.entity_id
_entity_poly.type
_entity_poly.pdbx_seq_one_letter_code
_entity_poly.pdbx_strand_id
1 'polypeptide(L)'
;MALDPKLRPYEVLAVAIRAEIEAADFYGGLLEQVKNILLQQKLKFLVLEEKKHRKILERLHSQRYPEVELKIPDKAARPKTPGAWSEKASILDLFKMALEAEKLAEQYYRDARGVVADAGSQKMFEYLSRVERSHYFLIKSEIDLLSRFPDYYDAEDFHLGEDLFHIGP
;
A
#
# COMPACT_ATOMS: atom_id res chain seq x y z
N MET A 1 14.58 6.10 -1.43
CA MET A 1 14.99 7.46 -1.84
C MET A 1 14.85 8.35 -0.62
N ALA A 2 15.88 9.10 -0.26
CA ALA A 2 15.76 10.02 0.86
C ALA A 2 14.71 11.09 0.54
N LEU A 3 13.94 11.48 1.54
CA LEU A 3 13.02 12.60 1.48
C LEU A 3 13.77 13.86 1.00
N ASP A 4 13.19 14.64 0.08
CA ASP A 4 13.80 15.91 -0.33
C ASP A 4 13.86 16.85 0.90
N PRO A 5 15.05 17.23 1.37
CA PRO A 5 15.20 18.07 2.57
C PRO A 5 14.68 19.50 2.37
N LYS A 6 14.31 19.89 1.16
CA LYS A 6 13.74 21.20 0.84
C LYS A 6 12.22 21.24 1.04
N LEU A 7 11.56 20.08 1.16
CA LEU A 7 10.11 20.04 1.36
C LEU A 7 9.74 20.60 2.74
N ARG A 8 8.75 21.47 2.71
CA ARG A 8 8.12 21.93 3.95
C ARG A 8 7.23 20.82 4.54
N PRO A 9 7.00 20.76 5.85
CA PRO A 9 6.25 19.69 6.48
C PRO A 9 4.87 19.42 5.86
N TYR A 10 4.14 20.43 5.41
CA TYR A 10 2.85 20.23 4.74
C TYR A 10 3.00 19.67 3.30
N GLU A 11 4.12 19.94 2.62
CA GLU A 11 4.43 19.34 1.32
C GLU A 11 4.82 17.86 1.46
N VAL A 12 5.48 17.51 2.56
CA VAL A 12 5.73 16.11 2.92
C VAL A 12 4.42 15.34 3.06
N LEU A 13 3.41 15.92 3.74
CA LEU A 13 2.09 15.32 3.83
C LEU A 13 1.41 15.18 2.45
N ALA A 14 1.49 16.19 1.61
CA ALA A 14 0.91 16.15 0.27
C ALA A 14 1.51 15.05 -0.62
N VAL A 15 2.83 14.86 -0.56
CA VAL A 15 3.54 13.77 -1.25
C VAL A 15 3.13 12.41 -0.69
N ALA A 16 3.02 12.28 0.65
CA ALA A 16 2.52 11.07 1.27
C ALA A 16 1.10 10.72 0.79
N ILE A 17 0.18 11.68 0.81
CA ILE A 17 -1.20 11.50 0.32
C ILE A 17 -1.22 11.01 -1.13
N ARG A 18 -0.38 11.55 -2.00
CA ARG A 18 -0.26 11.07 -3.38
C ARG A 18 0.22 9.63 -3.44
N ALA A 19 1.18 9.27 -2.59
CA ALA A 19 1.69 7.91 -2.51
C ALA A 19 0.60 6.90 -2.13
N GLU A 20 -0.27 7.23 -1.15
CA GLU A 20 -1.39 6.39 -0.76
C GLU A 20 -2.44 6.25 -1.87
N ILE A 21 -2.71 7.33 -2.62
CA ILE A 21 -3.60 7.26 -3.79
C ILE A 21 -3.04 6.29 -4.82
N GLU A 22 -1.75 6.43 -5.19
CA GLU A 22 -1.10 5.56 -6.17
C GLU A 22 -1.02 4.10 -5.71
N ALA A 23 -0.84 3.84 -4.41
CA ALA A 23 -0.84 2.50 -3.84
C ALA A 23 -2.25 1.87 -3.90
N ALA A 24 -3.29 2.63 -3.50
CA ALA A 24 -4.68 2.16 -3.60
C ALA A 24 -5.08 1.86 -5.05
N ASP A 25 -4.69 2.69 -6.01
CA ASP A 25 -4.95 2.49 -7.43
C ASP A 25 -4.20 1.26 -7.97
N PHE A 26 -2.96 1.06 -7.55
CA PHE A 26 -2.16 -0.10 -7.92
C PHE A 26 -2.80 -1.41 -7.42
N TYR A 27 -3.15 -1.49 -6.13
CA TYR A 27 -3.83 -2.68 -5.59
C TYR A 27 -5.23 -2.86 -6.16
N GLY A 28 -5.94 -1.78 -6.48
CA GLY A 28 -7.22 -1.81 -7.18
C GLY A 28 -7.11 -2.45 -8.57
N GLY A 29 -6.11 -2.04 -9.34
CA GLY A 29 -5.85 -2.64 -10.65
C GLY A 29 -5.42 -4.11 -10.57
N LEU A 30 -4.66 -4.52 -9.55
CA LEU A 30 -4.36 -5.94 -9.29
C LEU A 30 -5.63 -6.73 -8.98
N LEU A 31 -6.51 -6.17 -8.16
CA LEU A 31 -7.77 -6.79 -7.77
C LEU A 31 -8.66 -7.12 -8.98
N GLU A 32 -8.67 -6.26 -9.99
CA GLU A 32 -9.45 -6.48 -11.23
C GLU A 32 -8.92 -7.65 -12.07
N GLN A 33 -7.65 -8.00 -11.95
CA GLN A 33 -7.01 -9.06 -12.73
C GLN A 33 -7.05 -10.43 -12.04
N VAL A 34 -7.28 -10.46 -10.74
CA VAL A 34 -7.24 -11.68 -9.93
C VAL A 34 -8.63 -12.31 -9.87
N LYS A 35 -8.72 -13.60 -10.19
CA LYS A 35 -9.97 -14.38 -10.09
C LYS A 35 -10.13 -15.09 -8.75
N ASN A 36 -9.03 -15.53 -8.15
CA ASN A 36 -9.05 -16.26 -6.88
C ASN A 36 -9.60 -15.40 -5.73
N ILE A 37 -10.64 -15.90 -5.06
CA ILE A 37 -11.38 -15.17 -4.01
C ILE A 37 -10.51 -14.81 -2.80
N LEU A 38 -9.60 -15.71 -2.39
CA LEU A 38 -8.72 -15.49 -1.23
C LEU A 38 -7.73 -14.36 -1.51
N LEU A 39 -7.16 -14.36 -2.72
CA LEU A 39 -6.24 -13.32 -3.14
C LEU A 39 -6.97 -11.98 -3.33
N GLN A 40 -8.19 -12.00 -3.90
CA GLN A 40 -9.04 -10.81 -3.95
C GLN A 40 -9.30 -10.19 -2.57
N GLN A 41 -9.55 -11.02 -1.54
CA GLN A 41 -9.77 -10.55 -0.17
C GLN A 41 -8.54 -9.82 0.39
N LYS A 42 -7.35 -10.37 0.16
CA LYS A 42 -6.08 -9.76 0.59
C LYS A 42 -5.83 -8.42 -0.11
N LEU A 43 -6.06 -8.37 -1.44
CA LEU A 43 -5.93 -7.14 -2.21
C LEU A 43 -6.97 -6.08 -1.81
N LYS A 44 -8.23 -6.48 -1.56
CA LYS A 44 -9.27 -5.58 -1.02
C LYS A 44 -8.87 -4.99 0.33
N PHE A 45 -8.28 -5.81 1.19
CA PHE A 45 -7.75 -5.33 2.47
C PHE A 45 -6.71 -4.23 2.25
N LEU A 46 -5.70 -4.45 1.39
CA LEU A 46 -4.67 -3.45 1.09
C LEU A 46 -5.27 -2.17 0.53
N VAL A 47 -6.16 -2.25 -0.47
CA VAL A 47 -6.87 -1.07 -1.02
C VAL A 47 -7.57 -0.25 0.08
N LEU A 48 -8.21 -0.93 1.04
CA LEU A 48 -8.91 -0.25 2.14
C LEU A 48 -7.95 0.40 3.12
N GLU A 49 -6.82 -0.23 3.42
CA GLU A 49 -5.79 0.33 4.32
C GLU A 49 -5.18 1.59 3.69
N GLU A 50 -4.77 1.57 2.41
CA GLU A 50 -4.21 2.75 1.74
C GLU A 50 -5.22 3.92 1.70
N LYS A 51 -6.51 3.62 1.47
CA LYS A 51 -7.57 4.64 1.56
C LYS A 51 -7.74 5.20 2.97
N LYS A 52 -7.51 4.42 4.02
CA LYS A 52 -7.51 4.90 5.41
C LYS A 52 -6.29 5.76 5.70
N HIS A 53 -5.09 5.34 5.26
CA HIS A 53 -3.85 6.11 5.41
C HIS A 53 -3.99 7.48 4.76
N ARG A 54 -4.47 7.54 3.53
CA ARG A 54 -4.81 8.79 2.86
C ARG A 54 -5.69 9.69 3.74
N LYS A 55 -6.80 9.19 4.27
CA LYS A 55 -7.72 9.97 5.12
C LYS A 55 -7.05 10.45 6.41
N ILE A 56 -6.19 9.63 7.00
CA ILE A 56 -5.42 10.01 8.19
C ILE A 56 -4.50 11.19 7.87
N LEU A 57 -3.77 11.13 6.75
CA LEU A 57 -2.86 12.18 6.31
C LEU A 57 -3.59 13.47 5.92
N GLU A 58 -4.72 13.37 5.22
CA GLU A 58 -5.57 14.53 4.89
C GLU A 58 -6.08 15.23 6.17
N ARG A 59 -6.52 14.44 7.16
CA ARG A 59 -6.94 14.97 8.46
C ARG A 59 -5.78 15.61 9.20
N LEU A 60 -4.60 14.99 9.19
CA LEU A 60 -3.40 15.54 9.82
C LEU A 60 -3.03 16.88 9.17
N HIS A 61 -3.08 16.97 7.84
CA HIS A 61 -2.83 18.22 7.11
C HIS A 61 -3.80 19.32 7.55
N SER A 62 -5.10 19.07 7.51
CA SER A 62 -6.11 20.07 7.86
C SER A 62 -6.03 20.54 9.32
N GLN A 63 -5.62 19.66 10.23
CA GLN A 63 -5.45 20.00 11.65
C GLN A 63 -4.18 20.79 11.93
N ARG A 64 -3.09 20.52 11.22
CA ARG A 64 -1.79 21.15 11.48
C ARG A 64 -1.54 22.39 10.65
N TYR A 65 -2.15 22.46 9.48
CA TYR A 65 -1.95 23.53 8.49
C TYR A 65 -3.29 24.05 7.97
N PRO A 66 -4.20 24.53 8.86
CA PRO A 66 -5.57 24.94 8.46
C PRO A 66 -5.58 26.10 7.45
N GLU A 67 -4.55 26.96 7.47
CA GLU A 67 -4.40 28.10 6.58
C GLU A 67 -3.68 27.75 5.26
N VAL A 68 -3.24 26.51 5.09
CA VAL A 68 -2.52 26.06 3.88
C VAL A 68 -3.41 25.15 3.05
N GLU A 69 -3.70 25.56 1.82
CA GLU A 69 -4.42 24.72 0.87
C GLU A 69 -3.63 23.43 0.59
N LEU A 70 -4.29 22.28 0.71
CA LEU A 70 -3.71 21.00 0.37
C LEU A 70 -3.56 20.87 -1.14
N LYS A 71 -2.34 20.95 -1.63
CA LYS A 71 -1.99 20.76 -3.05
C LYS A 71 -1.30 19.41 -3.23
N ILE A 72 -2.06 18.41 -3.65
CA ILE A 72 -1.55 17.07 -3.91
C ILE A 72 -0.80 17.09 -5.25
N PRO A 73 0.48 16.66 -5.32
CA PRO A 73 1.22 16.61 -6.58
C PRO A 73 0.63 15.58 -7.55
N ASP A 74 0.85 15.76 -8.86
CA ASP A 74 0.34 14.83 -9.88
C ASP A 74 0.94 13.42 -9.75
N LYS A 75 2.16 13.32 -9.24
CA LYS A 75 2.86 12.06 -9.01
C LYS A 75 3.57 12.09 -7.67
N ALA A 76 3.57 10.97 -6.96
CA ALA A 76 4.46 10.82 -5.83
C ALA A 76 5.92 10.84 -6.33
N ALA A 77 6.79 11.50 -5.57
CA ALA A 77 8.23 11.46 -5.82
C ALA A 77 8.78 10.08 -5.40
N ARG A 78 8.36 9.03 -6.09
CA ARG A 78 8.88 7.67 -5.92
C ARG A 78 9.92 7.40 -7.01
N PRO A 79 10.96 6.59 -6.72
CA PRO A 79 11.72 5.99 -7.80
C PRO A 79 10.73 5.26 -8.71
N LYS A 80 10.90 5.41 -10.03
CA LYS A 80 10.08 4.66 -10.99
C LYS A 80 10.16 3.21 -10.60
N THR A 81 9.03 2.61 -10.23
CA THR A 81 8.93 1.18 -10.02
C THR A 81 9.43 0.52 -11.30
N PRO A 82 10.41 -0.40 -11.25
CA PRO A 82 10.94 -1.02 -12.46
C PRO A 82 9.80 -1.73 -13.20
N GLY A 83 9.49 -1.25 -14.39
CA GLY A 83 8.43 -1.79 -15.23
C GLY A 83 7.12 -1.02 -15.10
N ALA A 84 6.76 -0.34 -16.19
CA ALA A 84 5.38 0.09 -16.36
C ALA A 84 4.48 -1.15 -16.24
N TRP A 85 3.33 -0.99 -15.60
CA TRP A 85 2.24 -1.96 -15.61
C TRP A 85 2.12 -2.58 -16.99
N SER A 86 2.43 -3.85 -17.11
CA SER A 86 2.27 -4.61 -18.34
C SER A 86 1.15 -5.61 -18.11
N GLU A 87 0.17 -5.64 -18.99
CA GLU A 87 -0.88 -6.68 -19.01
C GLU A 87 -0.31 -8.11 -19.08
N LYS A 88 0.99 -8.24 -19.38
CA LYS A 88 1.73 -9.51 -19.46
C LYS A 88 2.53 -9.84 -18.19
N ALA A 89 2.54 -8.95 -17.18
CA ALA A 89 3.27 -9.22 -15.95
C ALA A 89 2.59 -10.35 -15.17
N SER A 90 3.38 -11.29 -14.66
CA SER A 90 2.83 -12.33 -13.76
C SER A 90 2.39 -11.73 -12.43
N ILE A 91 1.44 -12.38 -11.75
CA ILE A 91 1.03 -12.00 -10.39
C ILE A 91 2.24 -11.92 -9.46
N LEU A 92 3.18 -12.85 -9.58
CA LEU A 92 4.41 -12.86 -8.80
C LEU A 92 5.27 -11.60 -9.05
N ASP A 93 5.40 -11.16 -10.31
CA ASP A 93 6.15 -9.94 -10.62
C ASP A 93 5.47 -8.69 -10.08
N LEU A 94 4.14 -8.64 -10.15
CA LEU A 94 3.35 -7.55 -9.59
C LEU A 94 3.49 -7.49 -8.06
N PHE A 95 3.51 -8.63 -7.37
CA PHE A 95 3.79 -8.68 -5.93
C PHE A 95 5.22 -8.26 -5.58
N LYS A 96 6.21 -8.60 -6.39
CA LYS A 96 7.58 -8.09 -6.20
C LYS A 96 7.64 -6.56 -6.32
N MET A 97 6.91 -5.98 -7.28
CA MET A 97 6.80 -4.53 -7.41
C MET A 97 6.10 -3.92 -6.18
N ALA A 98 5.01 -4.52 -5.71
CA ALA A 98 4.34 -4.11 -4.49
C ALA A 98 5.27 -4.14 -3.28
N LEU A 99 6.04 -5.22 -3.10
CA LEU A 99 6.98 -5.38 -1.99
C LEU A 99 8.00 -4.23 -1.92
N GLU A 100 8.56 -3.83 -3.07
CA GLU A 100 9.48 -2.69 -3.12
C GLU A 100 8.76 -1.36 -2.86
N ALA A 101 7.50 -1.21 -3.27
CA ALA A 101 6.70 -0.02 -2.99
C ALA A 101 6.46 0.14 -1.48
N GLU A 102 6.06 -0.94 -0.76
CA GLU A 102 5.87 -0.93 0.69
C GLU A 102 7.15 -0.58 1.45
N LYS A 103 8.26 -1.17 1.04
CA LYS A 103 9.57 -0.86 1.63
C LYS A 103 9.95 0.61 1.47
N LEU A 104 9.66 1.19 0.31
CA LEU A 104 9.89 2.62 0.05
C LEU A 104 8.93 3.50 0.86
N ALA A 105 7.67 3.10 1.04
CA ALA A 105 6.70 3.79 1.87
C ALA A 105 7.10 3.77 3.36
N GLU A 106 7.50 2.60 3.89
CA GLU A 106 8.05 2.49 5.25
C GLU A 106 9.21 3.46 5.46
N GLN A 107 10.18 3.48 4.53
CA GLN A 107 11.33 4.37 4.63
C GLN A 107 10.91 5.84 4.53
N TYR A 108 10.00 6.18 3.62
CA TYR A 108 9.48 7.53 3.49
C TYR A 108 8.88 8.05 4.81
N TYR A 109 8.04 7.25 5.47
CA TYR A 109 7.44 7.63 6.75
C TYR A 109 8.45 7.78 7.88
N ARG A 110 9.50 6.97 7.88
CA ARG A 110 10.62 7.13 8.84
C ARG A 110 11.36 8.46 8.64
N ASP A 111 11.63 8.80 7.38
CA ASP A 111 12.31 10.06 7.03
C ASP A 111 11.41 11.26 7.33
N ALA A 112 10.12 11.18 6.99
CA ALA A 112 9.11 12.20 7.24
C ALA A 112 8.97 12.53 8.74
N ARG A 113 9.06 11.51 9.60
CA ARG A 113 9.08 11.70 11.06
C ARG A 113 10.19 12.65 11.50
N GLY A 114 11.35 12.61 10.84
CA GLY A 114 12.51 13.45 11.16
C GLY A 114 12.36 14.92 10.72
N VAL A 115 11.45 15.19 9.78
CA VAL A 115 11.24 16.54 9.22
C VAL A 115 10.18 17.34 9.98
N VAL A 116 9.20 16.67 10.58
CA VAL A 116 8.12 17.33 11.32
C VAL A 116 8.53 17.61 12.76
N ALA A 117 8.19 18.80 13.27
CA ALA A 117 8.59 19.23 14.61
C ALA A 117 7.61 18.79 15.70
N ASP A 118 6.31 18.66 15.39
CA ASP A 118 5.30 18.36 16.41
C ASP A 118 5.21 16.86 16.71
N ALA A 119 5.08 16.54 18.00
CA ALA A 119 5.06 15.16 18.50
C ALA A 119 3.87 14.33 17.95
N GLY A 120 2.74 14.98 17.63
CA GLY A 120 1.57 14.30 17.07
C GLY A 120 1.84 13.78 15.66
N SER A 121 2.39 14.62 14.79
CA SER A 121 2.80 14.24 13.43
C SER A 121 3.92 13.18 13.46
N GLN A 122 4.89 13.32 14.36
CA GLN A 122 5.96 12.32 14.54
C GLN A 122 5.38 10.93 14.89
N LYS A 123 4.45 10.86 15.86
CA LYS A 123 3.78 9.61 16.23
C LYS A 123 2.95 9.02 15.08
N MET A 124 2.30 9.88 14.30
CA MET A 124 1.52 9.43 13.16
C MET A 124 2.41 8.82 12.07
N PHE A 125 3.51 9.46 11.71
CA PHE A 125 4.46 8.90 10.75
C PHE A 125 5.13 7.62 11.27
N GLU A 126 5.42 7.55 12.56
CA GLU A 126 5.90 6.30 13.18
C GLU A 126 4.86 5.17 13.07
N TYR A 127 3.59 5.48 13.33
CA TYR A 127 2.49 4.53 13.17
C TYR A 127 2.40 4.05 11.72
N LEU A 128 2.32 4.95 10.75
CA LEU A 128 2.23 4.61 9.32
C LEU A 128 3.44 3.77 8.89
N SER A 129 4.67 4.11 9.28
CA SER A 129 5.85 3.30 8.93
C SER A 129 5.75 1.85 9.43
N ARG A 130 5.12 1.62 10.58
CA ARG A 130 4.88 0.26 11.11
C ARG A 130 3.80 -0.48 10.33
N VAL A 131 2.78 0.24 9.87
CA VAL A 131 1.71 -0.36 9.05
C VAL A 131 2.27 -0.78 7.69
N GLU A 132 3.04 0.08 7.00
CA GLU A 132 3.70 -0.29 5.74
C GLU A 132 4.61 -1.52 5.90
N ARG A 133 5.29 -1.61 7.04
CA ARG A 133 6.07 -2.80 7.36
C ARG A 133 5.20 -4.05 7.50
N SER A 134 3.98 -3.94 8.01
CA SER A 134 3.06 -5.08 8.07
C SER A 134 2.54 -5.48 6.69
N HIS A 135 2.26 -4.52 5.82
CA HIS A 135 1.94 -4.76 4.40
C HIS A 135 3.10 -5.44 3.67
N TYR A 136 4.33 -4.98 3.89
CA TYR A 136 5.52 -5.63 3.36
C TYR A 136 5.57 -7.13 3.73
N PHE A 137 5.35 -7.49 4.99
CA PHE A 137 5.37 -8.89 5.40
C PHE A 137 4.20 -9.70 4.84
N LEU A 138 3.03 -9.09 4.72
CA LEU A 138 1.88 -9.71 4.07
C LEU A 138 2.21 -10.07 2.62
N ILE A 139 2.72 -9.11 1.84
CA ILE A 139 3.09 -9.30 0.43
C ILE A 139 4.24 -10.28 0.30
N LYS A 140 5.24 -10.20 1.20
CA LYS A 140 6.36 -11.14 1.22
C LYS A 140 5.88 -12.58 1.41
N SER A 141 4.92 -12.82 2.28
CA SER A 141 4.36 -14.15 2.49
C SER A 141 3.66 -14.69 1.24
N GLU A 142 3.00 -13.81 0.45
CA GLU A 142 2.40 -14.21 -0.83
C GLU A 142 3.47 -14.57 -1.88
N ILE A 143 4.55 -13.79 -1.95
CA ILE A 143 5.69 -14.09 -2.83
C ILE A 143 6.32 -15.44 -2.46
N ASP A 144 6.55 -15.69 -1.17
CA ASP A 144 7.13 -16.93 -0.67
C ASP A 144 6.20 -18.12 -0.99
N LEU A 145 4.88 -17.95 -0.88
CA LEU A 145 3.87 -18.95 -1.23
C LEU A 145 3.87 -19.24 -2.74
N LEU A 146 3.73 -18.23 -3.58
CA LEU A 146 3.70 -18.36 -5.04
C LEU A 146 5.02 -18.88 -5.62
N SER A 147 6.15 -18.57 -4.98
CA SER A 147 7.46 -19.10 -5.40
C SER A 147 7.61 -20.59 -5.14
N ARG A 148 6.95 -21.13 -4.10
CA ARG A 148 6.96 -22.56 -3.76
C ARG A 148 5.86 -23.34 -4.46
N PHE A 149 4.73 -22.72 -4.65
CA PHE A 149 3.50 -23.29 -5.21
C PHE A 149 2.93 -22.34 -6.27
N PRO A 150 3.50 -22.32 -7.50
CA PRO A 150 3.10 -21.37 -8.55
C PRO A 150 1.61 -21.43 -8.87
N ASP A 151 1.02 -22.63 -8.81
CA ASP A 151 -0.39 -22.88 -9.16
C ASP A 151 -1.34 -22.74 -7.95
N TYR A 152 -0.85 -22.21 -6.81
CA TYR A 152 -1.64 -22.14 -5.58
C TYR A 152 -2.97 -21.39 -5.75
N TYR A 153 -2.98 -20.37 -6.57
CA TYR A 153 -4.18 -19.57 -6.87
C TYR A 153 -4.88 -19.96 -8.18
N ASP A 154 -4.33 -20.92 -8.94
CA ASP A 154 -4.92 -21.42 -10.17
C ASP A 154 -5.88 -22.59 -9.92
N ALA A 155 -5.93 -23.12 -8.72
CA ALA A 155 -6.90 -24.15 -8.35
C ALA A 155 -8.32 -23.58 -8.53
N GLU A 156 -9.01 -24.10 -9.56
CA GLU A 156 -10.33 -23.63 -9.99
C GLU A 156 -11.42 -23.79 -8.94
N ASP A 157 -11.18 -24.59 -7.90
CA ASP A 157 -12.21 -25.03 -6.94
C ASP A 157 -11.79 -24.94 -5.47
N PHE A 158 -11.42 -23.76 -4.98
CA PHE A 158 -11.81 -23.45 -3.63
C PHE A 158 -13.23 -22.86 -3.67
N HIS A 159 -14.18 -23.65 -4.11
CA HIS A 159 -15.55 -23.44 -3.74
C HIS A 159 -15.65 -23.69 -2.23
N LEU A 160 -15.54 -22.63 -1.45
CA LEU A 160 -16.26 -22.52 -0.19
C LEU A 160 -17.75 -22.35 -0.57
N GLY A 161 -18.20 -23.20 -1.53
CA GLY A 161 -19.58 -23.31 -1.92
C GLY A 161 -20.33 -24.09 -0.85
N GLU A 162 -21.61 -23.98 -0.88
CA GLU A 162 -22.65 -24.45 0.01
C GLU A 162 -22.49 -25.87 0.60
N ASP A 163 -21.54 -26.67 0.11
CA ASP A 163 -21.29 -28.05 0.52
C ASP A 163 -20.56 -28.21 1.86
N LEU A 164 -19.91 -27.19 2.38
CA LEU A 164 -19.30 -27.25 3.73
C LEU A 164 -20.29 -27.11 4.88
N PHE A 165 -21.54 -26.73 4.61
CA PHE A 165 -22.60 -26.65 5.63
C PHE A 165 -23.36 -27.97 5.82
N HIS A 166 -23.02 -29.05 5.09
CA HIS A 166 -23.63 -30.37 5.23
C HIS A 166 -22.80 -31.38 6.00
N ILE A 167 -21.78 -30.96 6.75
CA ILE A 167 -21.18 -31.81 7.78
C ILE A 167 -21.87 -31.51 9.12
N GLY A 168 -23.12 -31.87 9.21
CA GLY A 168 -23.86 -32.01 10.43
C GLY A 168 -23.98 -33.51 10.78
N PRO A 169 -24.16 -33.85 12.08
CA PRO A 169 -24.12 -35.23 12.59
C PRO A 169 -25.22 -36.10 12.00
#